data_74739aab21acf90d651cb7bf59f89ae4
#
_entry.id   74739aab21acf90d651cb7bf59f89ae4
#
_cell.length_a   1.000
_cell.length_b   1.000
_cell.length_c   1.000
_cell.angle_alpha   90.00
_cell.angle_beta   90.00
_cell.angle_gamma   90.00
#
_symmetry.space_group_name_H-M   'P 1'
#
loop_
_entity.id
_entity.type
_entity.pdbx_description
1 polymer ?
#
loop_
_entity_poly.entity_id
_entity_poly.type
_entity_poly.pdbx_seq_one_letter_code
_entity_poly.pdbx_strand_id
1 'polypeptide(L)'
;MLLLSCKTMYKTLPFSETPIPEAPDYNNNDSWAVLPGQYPEELISITGKSSQSDVDVFFVYPTLLTDKKDSSWNADFNRVDIRKNVLTKSVKFQASSWAKAGNIYVPFYRQSHYKTYVKPYDLEGPASWKIAYQDISKAFAYYLEHYNKGNGIIIAGHSQGSIMAKELIKDFFDDKELQNQLVAAYLPGVRVKKNELGSIQPMYQPEAIGGFVSWNTYKKKKYPKAYEQWYKGGVTTNPITWDKTTKTSRSEHLGTLNSDGKIYDMAIGIEIVDGLIWSTVPRIPKRFLLSFVKSYHFADVNLFWKDIEVNAQLRAKTWLELHKTN
;
A
#
# COMPACT_ATOMS: atom_id res chain seq x y z
N MET A 1 9.05 42.17 14.55
CA MET A 1 7.70 41.62 14.37
C MET A 1 7.85 40.12 14.08
N LEU A 2 7.75 39.29 15.12
CA LEU A 2 7.86 37.83 15.01
C LEU A 2 6.57 37.31 14.39
N LEU A 3 6.62 36.88 13.14
CA LEU A 3 5.56 36.09 12.52
C LEU A 3 5.55 34.71 13.19
N LEU A 4 4.76 34.56 14.25
CA LEU A 4 4.38 33.26 14.79
C LEU A 4 3.59 32.52 13.68
N SER A 5 4.30 31.66 12.96
CA SER A 5 3.66 30.66 12.11
C SER A 5 2.82 29.77 13.01
N CYS A 6 1.52 30.02 13.09
CA CYS A 6 0.57 29.10 13.69
C CYS A 6 0.57 27.80 12.88
N LYS A 7 1.49 26.89 13.20
CA LYS A 7 1.35 25.50 12.80
C LYS A 7 0.05 25.00 13.42
N THR A 8 -0.94 24.72 12.58
CA THR A 8 -2.20 24.10 13.04
C THR A 8 -1.83 22.80 13.76
N MET A 9 -1.91 22.81 15.07
CA MET A 9 -1.63 21.62 15.89
C MET A 9 -2.78 20.63 15.72
N TYR A 10 -2.47 19.34 15.86
CA TYR A 10 -3.52 18.33 15.96
C TYR A 10 -4.24 18.46 17.30
N LYS A 11 -5.58 18.38 17.26
CA LYS A 11 -6.36 18.23 18.49
C LYS A 11 -6.12 16.82 19.01
N THR A 12 -5.57 16.68 20.21
CA THR A 12 -5.33 15.36 20.80
C THR A 12 -5.08 15.44 22.30
N LEU A 13 -5.40 14.37 23.00
CA LEU A 13 -4.94 14.05 24.35
C LEU A 13 -3.75 13.09 24.25
N PRO A 14 -2.97 12.88 25.33
CA PRO A 14 -2.01 11.79 25.39
C PRO A 14 -2.64 10.46 24.98
N PHE A 15 -1.85 9.55 24.40
CA PHE A 15 -2.35 8.24 23.97
C PHE A 15 -2.98 7.47 25.13
N SER A 16 -2.37 7.53 26.33
CA SER A 16 -2.86 6.87 27.55
C SER A 16 -4.22 7.38 28.07
N GLU A 17 -4.61 8.59 27.65
CA GLU A 17 -5.88 9.23 28.06
C GLU A 17 -6.95 9.15 26.95
N THR A 18 -6.61 8.59 25.80
CA THR A 18 -7.54 8.48 24.66
C THR A 18 -8.16 7.09 24.61
N PRO A 19 -9.49 6.98 24.50
CA PRO A 19 -10.16 5.68 24.36
C PRO A 19 -9.64 4.91 23.13
N ILE A 20 -9.35 3.63 23.30
CA ILE A 20 -9.00 2.73 22.20
C ILE A 20 -10.29 2.18 21.64
N PRO A 21 -10.57 2.33 20.33
CA PRO A 21 -11.76 1.74 19.70
C PRO A 21 -11.79 0.21 19.84
N GLU A 22 -12.98 -0.36 19.76
CA GLU A 22 -13.17 -1.83 19.75
C GLU A 22 -12.42 -2.47 18.57
N ALA A 23 -11.85 -3.66 18.81
CA ALA A 23 -11.12 -4.40 17.79
C ALA A 23 -12.09 -5.06 16.79
N PRO A 24 -11.73 -5.16 15.49
CA PRO A 24 -12.51 -5.94 14.54
C PRO A 24 -12.56 -7.42 14.94
N ASP A 25 -13.75 -8.03 14.77
CA ASP A 25 -13.93 -9.47 14.81
C ASP A 25 -13.95 -10.02 13.37
N TYR A 26 -12.88 -10.71 12.97
CA TYR A 26 -12.72 -11.19 11.59
C TYR A 26 -13.56 -12.43 11.25
N ASN A 27 -14.26 -13.02 12.23
CA ASN A 27 -15.35 -13.97 11.95
C ASN A 27 -16.56 -13.28 11.31
N ASN A 28 -16.70 -11.96 11.52
CA ASN A 28 -17.75 -11.17 10.93
C ASN A 28 -17.28 -10.59 9.59
N ASN A 29 -18.03 -10.87 8.50
CA ASN A 29 -17.75 -10.34 7.18
C ASN A 29 -17.72 -8.80 7.15
N ASP A 30 -18.45 -8.13 8.05
CA ASP A 30 -18.44 -6.66 8.17
C ASP A 30 -17.09 -6.10 8.62
N SER A 31 -16.20 -6.92 9.15
CA SER A 31 -14.81 -6.55 9.46
C SER A 31 -13.89 -6.56 8.23
N TRP A 32 -14.43 -6.87 7.06
CA TRP A 32 -13.72 -6.88 5.80
C TRP A 32 -14.26 -5.82 4.85
N ALA A 33 -13.36 -5.01 4.28
CA ALA A 33 -13.71 -4.06 3.22
C ALA A 33 -13.90 -4.76 1.88
N VAL A 34 -13.17 -5.87 1.67
CA VAL A 34 -13.27 -6.71 0.47
C VAL A 34 -13.08 -8.17 0.87
N LEU A 35 -14.00 -9.02 0.44
CA LEU A 35 -13.92 -10.48 0.48
C LEU A 35 -14.35 -11.06 -0.87
N PRO A 36 -13.79 -12.19 -1.33
CA PRO A 36 -14.31 -12.94 -2.47
C PRO A 36 -15.79 -13.28 -2.27
N GLY A 37 -16.60 -13.05 -3.33
CA GLY A 37 -18.05 -13.21 -3.26
C GLY A 37 -18.82 -11.99 -2.73
N GLN A 38 -18.14 -11.00 -2.12
CA GLN A 38 -18.73 -9.77 -1.57
C GLN A 38 -17.91 -8.53 -1.99
N TYR A 39 -17.56 -8.45 -3.27
CA TYR A 39 -16.80 -7.31 -3.78
C TYR A 39 -17.67 -6.05 -3.82
N PRO A 40 -17.18 -4.93 -3.24
CA PRO A 40 -17.90 -3.66 -3.27
C PRO A 40 -17.94 -3.08 -4.69
N GLU A 41 -18.97 -2.25 -4.96
CA GLU A 41 -19.14 -1.59 -6.25
C GLU A 41 -17.90 -0.75 -6.64
N GLU A 42 -17.23 -0.15 -5.66
CA GLU A 42 -16.01 0.62 -5.89
C GLU A 42 -14.90 -0.21 -6.56
N LEU A 43 -14.77 -1.49 -6.21
CA LEU A 43 -13.83 -2.41 -6.84
C LEU A 43 -14.34 -2.82 -8.21
N ILE A 44 -15.58 -3.29 -8.29
CA ILE A 44 -16.21 -3.82 -9.51
C ILE A 44 -16.23 -2.76 -10.62
N SER A 45 -16.49 -1.50 -10.29
CA SER A 45 -16.53 -0.39 -11.26
C SER A 45 -15.23 -0.15 -12.00
N ILE A 46 -14.09 -0.58 -11.44
CA ILE A 46 -12.76 -0.44 -12.06
C ILE A 46 -12.33 -1.74 -12.73
N THR A 47 -12.60 -2.88 -12.11
CA THR A 47 -11.99 -4.17 -12.49
C THR A 47 -12.93 -5.08 -13.25
N GLY A 48 -14.25 -4.80 -13.24
CA GLY A 48 -15.28 -5.76 -13.60
C GLY A 48 -15.46 -6.85 -12.53
N LYS A 49 -16.29 -7.84 -12.82
CA LYS A 49 -16.46 -9.00 -11.93
C LYS A 49 -15.17 -9.84 -11.93
N SER A 50 -14.75 -10.26 -10.76
CA SER A 50 -13.60 -11.17 -10.59
C SER A 50 -14.00 -12.61 -10.88
N SER A 51 -13.08 -13.37 -11.48
CA SER A 51 -13.11 -14.83 -11.52
C SER A 51 -12.36 -15.39 -10.30
N GLN A 52 -12.71 -16.61 -9.88
CA GLN A 52 -11.96 -17.33 -8.86
C GLN A 52 -10.54 -17.59 -9.35
N SER A 53 -9.55 -17.45 -8.44
CA SER A 53 -8.13 -17.62 -8.70
C SER A 53 -7.49 -18.51 -7.64
N ASP A 54 -6.41 -19.21 -7.99
CA ASP A 54 -5.55 -19.94 -7.05
C ASP A 54 -4.41 -19.05 -6.51
N VAL A 55 -4.53 -17.75 -6.68
CA VAL A 55 -3.68 -16.73 -6.05
C VAL A 55 -4.58 -15.76 -5.28
N ASP A 56 -4.16 -15.38 -4.10
CA ASP A 56 -4.84 -14.43 -3.23
C ASP A 56 -4.00 -13.15 -3.09
N VAL A 57 -4.67 -12.03 -2.92
CA VAL A 57 -4.06 -10.74 -2.65
C VAL A 57 -4.55 -10.24 -1.31
N PHE A 58 -3.67 -10.18 -0.33
CA PHE A 58 -3.96 -9.57 0.97
C PHE A 58 -3.46 -8.11 0.94
N PHE A 59 -4.41 -7.18 0.85
CA PHE A 59 -4.10 -5.76 0.71
C PHE A 59 -4.34 -4.99 2.02
N VAL A 60 -3.31 -4.24 2.45
CA VAL A 60 -3.37 -3.37 3.63
C VAL A 60 -3.36 -1.91 3.19
N TYR A 61 -4.47 -1.20 3.42
CA TYR A 61 -4.64 0.18 2.98
C TYR A 61 -3.85 1.19 3.84
N PRO A 62 -3.57 2.41 3.32
CA PRO A 62 -2.89 3.46 4.08
C PRO A 62 -3.82 4.06 5.15
N THR A 63 -3.25 4.87 6.04
CA THR A 63 -4.11 5.66 6.94
C THR A 63 -4.94 6.68 6.16
N LEU A 64 -6.23 6.70 6.44
CA LEU A 64 -7.21 7.67 5.96
C LEU A 64 -7.76 8.55 7.10
N LEU A 65 -7.29 8.31 8.32
CA LEU A 65 -7.55 9.12 9.50
C LEU A 65 -6.55 10.28 9.54
N THR A 66 -6.91 11.41 8.91
CA THR A 66 -5.98 12.53 8.66
C THR A 66 -6.50 13.88 9.14
N ASP A 67 -7.75 13.95 9.61
CA ASP A 67 -8.35 15.22 10.07
C ASP A 67 -7.66 15.70 11.34
N LYS A 68 -7.11 16.90 11.30
CA LYS A 68 -6.42 17.52 12.45
C LYS A 68 -7.36 17.81 13.64
N LYS A 69 -8.67 17.84 13.42
CA LYS A 69 -9.67 18.00 14.47
C LYS A 69 -10.05 16.71 15.16
N ASP A 70 -9.72 15.56 14.56
CA ASP A 70 -9.95 14.24 15.14
C ASP A 70 -8.89 13.98 16.22
N SER A 71 -9.33 13.80 17.45
CA SER A 71 -8.45 13.60 18.60
C SER A 71 -7.96 12.15 18.75
N SER A 72 -8.61 11.19 18.09
CA SER A 72 -8.29 9.77 18.22
C SER A 72 -6.87 9.43 17.73
N TRP A 73 -6.25 8.42 18.32
CA TRP A 73 -4.97 7.88 17.87
C TRP A 73 -5.16 6.74 16.88
N ASN A 74 -6.22 5.96 17.05
CA ASN A 74 -6.60 4.89 16.14
C ASN A 74 -8.03 5.10 15.65
N ALA A 75 -8.30 4.77 14.41
CA ALA A 75 -9.63 4.88 13.84
C ALA A 75 -10.58 3.83 14.44
N ASP A 76 -11.78 4.25 14.77
CA ASP A 76 -12.90 3.33 14.88
C ASP A 76 -13.29 2.89 13.46
N PHE A 77 -13.08 1.62 13.14
CA PHE A 77 -13.35 1.07 11.81
C PHE A 77 -14.85 1.00 11.49
N ASN A 78 -15.75 1.12 12.48
CA ASN A 78 -17.19 1.16 12.30
C ASN A 78 -17.69 2.55 11.84
N ARG A 79 -16.88 3.57 11.95
CA ARG A 79 -17.25 4.92 11.49
C ARG A 79 -17.55 4.93 9.99
N VAL A 80 -18.71 5.46 9.64
CA VAL A 80 -19.22 5.53 8.25
C VAL A 80 -18.24 6.27 7.32
N ASP A 81 -17.67 7.41 7.78
CA ASP A 81 -16.72 8.19 7.01
C ASP A 81 -15.41 7.44 6.76
N ILE A 82 -14.91 6.69 7.75
CA ILE A 82 -13.71 5.85 7.61
C ILE A 82 -13.97 4.72 6.61
N ARG A 83 -15.04 3.95 6.77
CA ARG A 83 -15.42 2.87 5.85
C ARG A 83 -15.58 3.38 4.41
N LYS A 84 -16.32 4.49 4.24
CA LYS A 84 -16.49 5.13 2.93
C LYS A 84 -15.15 5.54 2.32
N ASN A 85 -14.26 6.16 3.10
CA ASN A 85 -12.94 6.55 2.60
C ASN A 85 -12.09 5.33 2.19
N VAL A 86 -12.13 4.22 2.96
CA VAL A 86 -11.44 2.98 2.59
C VAL A 86 -11.92 2.47 1.24
N LEU A 87 -13.23 2.37 1.04
CA LEU A 87 -13.81 1.87 -0.21
C LEU A 87 -13.54 2.80 -1.39
N THR A 88 -13.87 4.09 -1.26
CA THR A 88 -13.85 5.05 -2.37
C THR A 88 -12.45 5.57 -2.73
N LYS A 89 -11.47 5.51 -1.82
CA LYS A 89 -10.11 6.01 -2.07
C LYS A 89 -9.10 4.88 -2.18
N SER A 90 -9.10 3.93 -1.24
CA SER A 90 -8.08 2.90 -1.21
C SER A 90 -8.46 1.64 -2.00
N VAL A 91 -9.63 1.07 -1.75
CA VAL A 91 -10.08 -0.11 -2.52
C VAL A 91 -10.19 0.24 -3.99
N LYS A 92 -10.93 1.29 -4.32
CA LYS A 92 -11.17 1.72 -5.71
C LYS A 92 -9.90 2.03 -6.48
N PHE A 93 -8.98 2.80 -5.90
CA PHE A 93 -7.85 3.36 -6.64
C PHE A 93 -6.50 2.67 -6.36
N GLN A 94 -6.43 1.79 -5.36
CA GLN A 94 -5.21 1.10 -5.02
C GLN A 94 -5.38 -0.43 -5.08
N ALA A 95 -6.18 -1.06 -4.20
CA ALA A 95 -6.37 -2.51 -4.19
C ALA A 95 -6.79 -3.06 -5.56
N SER A 96 -7.57 -2.29 -6.32
CA SER A 96 -8.02 -2.63 -7.67
C SER A 96 -6.89 -2.96 -8.66
N SER A 97 -5.67 -2.44 -8.45
CA SER A 97 -4.53 -2.72 -9.33
C SER A 97 -4.06 -4.19 -9.27
N TRP A 98 -4.39 -4.91 -8.21
CA TRP A 98 -4.05 -6.34 -8.08
C TRP A 98 -5.21 -7.29 -8.37
N ALA A 99 -6.42 -6.78 -8.64
CA ALA A 99 -7.63 -7.59 -8.73
C ALA A 99 -7.62 -8.65 -9.85
N LYS A 100 -6.84 -8.45 -10.91
CA LYS A 100 -6.68 -9.44 -11.97
C LYS A 100 -5.61 -10.48 -11.69
N ALA A 101 -4.79 -10.28 -10.66
CA ALA A 101 -3.78 -11.24 -10.25
C ALA A 101 -4.32 -12.31 -9.29
N GLY A 102 -5.38 -12.01 -8.52
CA GLY A 102 -5.89 -12.94 -7.53
C GLY A 102 -7.18 -12.48 -6.82
N ASN A 103 -7.68 -13.32 -5.93
CA ASN A 103 -8.80 -13.02 -5.06
C ASN A 103 -8.39 -11.95 -4.04
N ILE A 104 -9.14 -10.85 -3.93
CA ILE A 104 -8.79 -9.71 -3.08
C ILE A 104 -9.38 -9.86 -1.68
N TYR A 105 -8.52 -9.72 -0.68
CA TYR A 105 -8.85 -9.65 0.74
C TYR A 105 -8.36 -8.33 1.32
N VAL A 106 -9.25 -7.53 1.89
CA VAL A 106 -8.92 -6.24 2.53
C VAL A 106 -9.60 -6.18 3.89
N PRO A 107 -8.89 -6.38 5.00
CA PRO A 107 -9.48 -6.22 6.33
C PRO A 107 -9.67 -4.75 6.67
N PHE A 108 -10.77 -4.41 7.35
CA PHE A 108 -10.80 -3.18 8.13
C PHE A 108 -9.91 -3.34 9.37
N TYR A 109 -9.24 -2.27 9.79
CA TYR A 109 -8.40 -2.28 10.97
C TYR A 109 -8.36 -0.91 11.63
N ARG A 110 -7.99 -0.85 12.89
CA ARG A 110 -7.82 0.39 13.65
C ARG A 110 -6.57 1.14 13.21
N GLN A 111 -6.60 1.66 11.98
CA GLN A 111 -5.49 2.42 11.39
C GLN A 111 -5.05 3.55 12.31
N SER A 112 -3.74 3.78 12.41
CA SER A 112 -3.20 4.89 13.20
C SER A 112 -3.45 6.22 12.51
N HIS A 113 -3.73 7.24 13.30
CA HIS A 113 -3.90 8.60 12.79
C HIS A 113 -2.60 9.11 12.14
N TYR A 114 -2.71 9.91 11.08
CA TYR A 114 -1.55 10.50 10.39
C TYR A 114 -0.63 11.30 11.32
N LYS A 115 -1.16 11.87 12.44
CA LYS A 115 -0.33 12.61 13.42
C LYS A 115 0.82 11.78 13.98
N THR A 116 0.73 10.43 14.00
CA THR A 116 1.79 9.54 14.48
C THR A 116 3.09 9.65 13.68
N TYR A 117 3.07 10.32 12.52
CA TYR A 117 4.25 10.63 11.69
C TYR A 117 4.71 12.08 11.79
N VAL A 118 4.12 12.87 12.71
CA VAL A 118 4.34 14.32 12.81
C VAL A 118 4.82 14.69 14.20
N LYS A 119 5.99 15.39 14.29
CA LYS A 119 6.47 15.91 15.58
C LYS A 119 5.52 16.95 16.18
N PRO A 120 5.27 16.93 17.49
CA PRO A 120 5.88 16.02 18.51
C PRO A 120 5.09 14.70 18.72
N TYR A 121 3.99 14.46 17.99
CA TYR A 121 3.08 13.34 18.21
C TYR A 121 3.68 11.97 17.84
N ASP A 122 4.78 11.95 17.08
CA ASP A 122 5.51 10.74 16.69
C ASP A 122 6.09 9.97 17.89
N LEU A 123 6.24 10.62 19.05
CA LEU A 123 6.70 9.97 20.29
C LEU A 123 5.72 8.91 20.80
N GLU A 124 4.42 9.13 20.61
CA GLU A 124 3.35 8.19 21.01
C GLU A 124 2.89 7.28 19.85
N GLY A 125 3.44 7.51 18.67
CA GLY A 125 3.16 6.74 17.45
C GLY A 125 3.29 5.23 17.61
N PRO A 126 4.38 4.70 18.23
CA PRO A 126 4.59 3.26 18.39
C PRO A 126 3.45 2.54 19.11
N ALA A 127 2.81 3.17 20.11
CA ALA A 127 1.66 2.57 20.81
C ALA A 127 0.44 2.41 19.87
N SER A 128 0.15 3.43 19.08
CA SER A 128 -0.92 3.38 18.08
C SER A 128 -0.61 2.38 16.95
N TRP A 129 0.63 2.31 16.47
CA TRP A 129 1.04 1.35 15.44
C TRP A 129 0.94 -0.10 15.89
N LYS A 130 1.23 -0.37 17.18
CA LYS A 130 1.07 -1.70 17.75
C LYS A 130 -0.38 -2.18 17.66
N ILE A 131 -1.36 -1.31 17.96
CA ILE A 131 -2.79 -1.63 17.84
C ILE A 131 -3.14 -1.94 16.38
N ALA A 132 -2.72 -1.08 15.44
CA ALA A 132 -2.99 -1.27 14.03
C ALA A 132 -2.39 -2.60 13.52
N TYR A 133 -1.16 -2.92 13.92
CA TYR A 133 -0.53 -4.17 13.52
C TYR A 133 -1.17 -5.40 14.15
N GLN A 134 -1.60 -5.33 15.40
CA GLN A 134 -2.32 -6.43 16.06
C GLN A 134 -3.59 -6.82 15.29
N ASP A 135 -4.33 -5.83 14.78
CA ASP A 135 -5.51 -6.11 13.96
C ASP A 135 -5.13 -6.77 12.65
N ILE A 136 -4.13 -6.24 11.94
CA ILE A 136 -3.67 -6.81 10.66
C ILE A 136 -3.12 -8.22 10.83
N SER A 137 -2.34 -8.48 11.89
CA SER A 137 -1.82 -9.82 12.20
C SER A 137 -2.96 -10.83 12.48
N LYS A 138 -3.98 -10.42 13.25
CA LYS A 138 -5.17 -11.25 13.51
C LYS A 138 -5.97 -11.50 12.22
N ALA A 139 -6.18 -10.46 11.40
CA ALA A 139 -6.88 -10.62 10.12
C ALA A 139 -6.15 -11.59 9.20
N PHE A 140 -4.83 -11.51 9.15
CA PHE A 140 -4.01 -12.38 8.30
C PHE A 140 -4.02 -13.83 8.82
N ALA A 141 -3.90 -14.03 10.12
CA ALA A 141 -4.03 -15.36 10.72
C ALA A 141 -5.40 -15.99 10.44
N TYR A 142 -6.49 -15.21 10.59
CA TYR A 142 -7.84 -15.66 10.26
C TYR A 142 -7.99 -16.00 8.77
N TYR A 143 -7.42 -15.15 7.87
CA TYR A 143 -7.40 -15.40 6.45
C TYR A 143 -6.69 -16.72 6.11
N LEU A 144 -5.53 -16.98 6.69
CA LEU A 144 -4.80 -18.23 6.47
C LEU A 144 -5.59 -19.46 6.90
N GLU A 145 -6.26 -19.39 8.05
CA GLU A 145 -7.02 -20.52 8.61
C GLU A 145 -8.31 -20.80 7.84
N HIS A 146 -9.03 -19.75 7.42
CA HIS A 146 -10.41 -19.91 6.93
C HIS A 146 -10.56 -19.73 5.42
N TYR A 147 -9.71 -18.92 4.78
CA TYR A 147 -9.86 -18.55 3.37
C TYR A 147 -8.77 -19.07 2.46
N ASN A 148 -7.50 -19.01 2.88
CA ASN A 148 -6.40 -19.53 2.08
C ASN A 148 -6.45 -21.07 2.06
N LYS A 149 -6.45 -21.65 0.88
CA LYS A 149 -6.49 -23.12 0.67
C LYS A 149 -5.22 -23.63 0.01
N GLY A 150 -4.06 -23.04 0.36
CA GLY A 150 -2.79 -23.31 -0.28
C GLY A 150 -2.54 -22.44 -1.51
N ASN A 151 -3.37 -21.43 -1.76
CA ASN A 151 -3.17 -20.46 -2.84
C ASN A 151 -1.88 -19.68 -2.67
N GLY A 152 -1.28 -19.26 -3.79
CA GLY A 152 -0.19 -18.29 -3.77
C GLY A 152 -0.64 -16.95 -3.19
N ILE A 153 0.23 -16.26 -2.45
CA ILE A 153 -0.12 -15.05 -1.71
C ILE A 153 0.66 -13.85 -2.24
N ILE A 154 -0.05 -12.83 -2.68
CA ILE A 154 0.50 -11.49 -2.90
C ILE A 154 0.20 -10.66 -1.65
N ILE A 155 1.24 -10.15 -0.99
CA ILE A 155 1.10 -9.15 0.07
C ILE A 155 1.24 -7.78 -0.57
N ALA A 156 0.24 -6.93 -0.45
CA ALA A 156 0.28 -5.59 -0.99
C ALA A 156 -0.15 -4.55 0.05
N GLY A 157 0.45 -3.38 0.00
CA GLY A 157 0.07 -2.29 0.89
C GLY A 157 0.38 -0.93 0.29
N HIS A 158 0.06 0.14 1.02
CA HIS A 158 0.51 1.49 0.70
C HIS A 158 0.76 2.29 1.98
N SER A 159 1.87 3.02 2.05
CA SER A 159 2.19 3.92 3.17
C SER A 159 2.14 3.17 4.53
N GLN A 160 1.25 3.53 5.46
CA GLN A 160 1.06 2.80 6.72
C GLN A 160 0.75 1.33 6.47
N GLY A 161 -0.05 1.00 5.44
CA GLY A 161 -0.32 -0.39 5.07
C GLY A 161 0.94 -1.15 4.66
N SER A 162 1.89 -0.51 3.96
CA SER A 162 3.19 -1.11 3.66
C SER A 162 4.06 -1.29 4.91
N ILE A 163 3.95 -0.42 5.92
CA ILE A 163 4.62 -0.62 7.21
C ILE A 163 4.07 -1.88 7.90
N MET A 164 2.75 -2.03 7.94
CA MET A 164 2.12 -3.23 8.52
C MET A 164 2.45 -4.49 7.72
N ALA A 165 2.46 -4.40 6.39
CA ALA A 165 2.83 -5.50 5.51
C ALA A 165 4.28 -5.97 5.72
N LYS A 166 5.22 -5.05 5.99
CA LYS A 166 6.60 -5.42 6.37
C LYS A 166 6.65 -6.29 7.63
N GLU A 167 5.90 -5.92 8.65
CA GLU A 167 5.85 -6.72 9.89
C GLU A 167 5.17 -8.07 9.65
N LEU A 168 4.10 -8.14 8.81
CA LEU A 168 3.52 -9.42 8.39
C LEU A 168 4.55 -10.33 7.71
N ILE A 169 5.38 -9.79 6.82
CA ILE A 169 6.40 -10.57 6.11
C ILE A 169 7.38 -11.17 7.11
N LYS A 170 7.85 -10.39 8.09
CA LYS A 170 8.76 -10.88 9.14
C LYS A 170 8.10 -11.95 10.02
N ASP A 171 6.84 -11.73 10.40
CA ASP A 171 6.16 -12.60 11.35
C ASP A 171 5.64 -13.89 10.73
N PHE A 172 5.30 -13.89 9.43
CA PHE A 172 4.62 -15.04 8.81
C PHE A 172 5.40 -15.69 7.68
N PHE A 173 6.34 -15.00 7.03
CA PHE A 173 7.02 -15.53 5.84
C PHE A 173 8.52 -15.75 6.01
N ASP A 174 9.24 -14.83 6.67
CA ASP A 174 10.69 -14.86 6.76
C ASP A 174 11.18 -16.13 7.49
N ASP A 175 11.93 -16.97 6.77
CA ASP A 175 12.41 -18.30 7.22
C ASP A 175 11.29 -19.22 7.75
N LYS A 176 10.08 -19.14 7.18
CA LYS A 176 8.94 -19.98 7.52
C LYS A 176 8.36 -20.71 6.32
N GLU A 177 7.64 -21.81 6.56
CA GLU A 177 7.05 -22.65 5.52
C GLU A 177 6.14 -21.83 4.57
N LEU A 178 5.41 -20.85 5.10
CA LEU A 178 4.53 -19.99 4.33
C LEU A 178 5.26 -19.18 3.25
N GLN A 179 6.59 -19.02 3.36
CA GLN A 179 7.41 -18.39 2.34
C GLN A 179 7.24 -19.03 0.95
N ASN A 180 6.98 -20.34 0.89
CA ASN A 180 6.76 -21.05 -0.36
C ASN A 180 5.48 -20.61 -1.09
N GLN A 181 4.53 -20.00 -0.37
CA GLN A 181 3.31 -19.44 -0.96
C GLN A 181 3.47 -17.96 -1.35
N LEU A 182 4.58 -17.29 -1.00
CA LEU A 182 4.77 -15.89 -1.35
C LEU A 182 4.99 -15.72 -2.85
N VAL A 183 4.00 -15.18 -3.54
CA VAL A 183 4.16 -14.76 -4.94
C VAL A 183 5.02 -13.50 -5.00
N ALA A 184 4.61 -12.44 -4.28
CA ALA A 184 5.35 -11.18 -4.21
C ALA A 184 4.83 -10.31 -3.07
N ALA A 185 5.71 -9.44 -2.52
CA ALA A 185 5.31 -8.34 -1.66
C ALA A 185 5.48 -7.00 -2.38
N TYR A 186 4.40 -6.21 -2.49
CA TYR A 186 4.40 -4.85 -3.05
C TYR A 186 4.29 -3.83 -1.92
N LEU A 187 5.36 -3.06 -1.68
CA LEU A 187 5.52 -2.19 -0.52
C LEU A 187 5.75 -0.71 -0.91
N PRO A 188 4.90 -0.10 -1.75
CA PRO A 188 5.03 1.32 -2.09
C PRO A 188 4.78 2.24 -0.88
N GLY A 189 5.45 3.39 -0.91
CA GLY A 189 5.23 4.45 0.08
C GLY A 189 5.96 4.25 1.41
N VAL A 190 6.92 3.32 1.48
CA VAL A 190 7.74 3.09 2.67
C VAL A 190 9.18 2.81 2.26
N ARG A 191 10.13 3.12 3.16
CA ARG A 191 11.50 2.66 3.01
C ARG A 191 11.60 1.21 3.46
N VAL A 192 12.16 0.36 2.59
CA VAL A 192 12.61 -0.98 2.94
C VAL A 192 14.10 -1.06 2.65
N LYS A 193 14.93 -1.40 3.63
CA LYS A 193 16.36 -1.61 3.42
C LYS A 193 16.60 -3.00 2.83
N LYS A 194 17.71 -3.19 2.12
CA LYS A 194 18.02 -4.43 1.40
C LYS A 194 17.86 -5.71 2.24
N ASN A 195 18.31 -5.71 3.47
CA ASN A 195 18.28 -6.88 4.35
C ASN A 195 17.24 -6.75 5.49
N GLU A 196 16.26 -5.86 5.35
CA GLU A 196 15.29 -5.58 6.41
C GLU A 196 14.26 -6.71 6.58
N LEU A 197 14.03 -7.51 5.54
CA LEU A 197 13.04 -8.59 5.51
C LEU A 197 13.70 -9.98 5.45
N GLY A 198 14.88 -10.11 6.03
CA GLY A 198 15.58 -11.39 6.19
C GLY A 198 15.83 -12.13 4.88
N SER A 199 15.29 -13.33 4.77
CA SER A 199 15.36 -14.19 3.58
C SER A 199 14.55 -13.66 2.39
N ILE A 200 13.54 -12.81 2.64
CA ILE A 200 12.71 -12.20 1.60
C ILE A 200 13.47 -11.05 0.94
N GLN A 201 14.02 -11.30 -0.24
CA GLN A 201 14.94 -10.39 -0.92
C GLN A 201 14.24 -9.45 -1.92
N PRO A 202 14.84 -8.29 -2.25
CA PRO A 202 14.29 -7.40 -3.27
C PRO A 202 14.35 -8.04 -4.66
N MET A 203 13.29 -7.89 -5.44
CA MET A 203 13.17 -8.41 -6.80
C MET A 203 13.48 -7.32 -7.83
N TYR A 204 14.23 -7.72 -8.88
CA TYR A 204 14.64 -6.84 -9.98
C TYR A 204 14.50 -7.53 -11.35
N GLN A 205 13.52 -8.41 -11.47
CA GLN A 205 13.09 -9.01 -12.73
C GLN A 205 11.56 -9.05 -12.73
N PRO A 206 10.90 -8.77 -13.86
CA PRO A 206 9.43 -8.69 -13.94
C PRO A 206 8.73 -9.95 -13.46
N GLU A 207 9.27 -11.12 -13.78
CA GLU A 207 8.74 -12.45 -13.47
C GLU A 207 9.19 -13.01 -12.12
N ALA A 208 10.15 -12.36 -11.43
CA ALA A 208 10.66 -12.87 -10.15
C ALA A 208 9.56 -13.00 -9.10
N ILE A 209 9.58 -14.07 -8.31
CA ILE A 209 8.63 -14.38 -7.24
C ILE A 209 9.35 -14.60 -5.90
N GLY A 210 8.62 -14.70 -4.81
CA GLY A 210 9.12 -15.00 -3.46
C GLY A 210 9.87 -13.86 -2.78
N GLY A 211 9.84 -12.65 -3.33
CA GLY A 211 10.54 -11.50 -2.80
C GLY A 211 9.65 -10.25 -2.71
N PHE A 212 10.29 -9.08 -2.59
CA PHE A 212 9.55 -7.81 -2.49
C PHE A 212 10.00 -6.77 -3.53
N VAL A 213 9.10 -5.81 -3.79
CA VAL A 213 9.36 -4.59 -4.53
C VAL A 213 8.90 -3.38 -3.71
N SER A 214 9.63 -2.27 -3.80
CA SER A 214 9.32 -1.05 -3.04
C SER A 214 9.69 0.19 -3.84
N TRP A 215 8.95 1.27 -3.66
CA TRP A 215 9.22 2.58 -4.24
C TRP A 215 8.50 3.70 -3.48
N ASN A 216 8.97 4.95 -3.67
CA ASN A 216 8.40 6.15 -3.09
C ASN A 216 8.45 7.29 -4.12
N THR A 217 7.31 7.89 -4.49
CA THR A 217 7.23 8.80 -5.63
C THR A 217 7.17 10.27 -5.23
N TYR A 218 8.07 11.05 -5.82
CA TYR A 218 8.14 12.50 -5.66
C TYR A 218 8.23 13.20 -7.02
N LYS A 219 7.83 14.47 -7.04
CA LYS A 219 8.03 15.29 -8.23
C LYS A 219 9.52 15.44 -8.53
N LYS A 220 9.88 15.37 -9.80
CA LYS A 220 11.27 15.50 -10.28
C LYS A 220 12.01 16.67 -9.61
N LYS A 221 13.22 16.39 -9.13
CA LYS A 221 14.11 17.32 -8.40
C LYS A 221 13.52 17.81 -7.06
N LYS A 222 12.63 17.08 -6.44
CA LYS A 222 12.11 17.37 -5.10
C LYS A 222 12.49 16.27 -4.13
N TYR A 223 12.93 16.69 -2.94
CA TYR A 223 13.18 15.81 -1.80
C TYR A 223 12.18 16.11 -0.68
N PRO A 224 11.68 15.09 0.01
CA PRO A 224 10.91 15.29 1.24
C PRO A 224 11.78 15.93 2.34
N LYS A 225 11.17 16.66 3.27
CA LYS A 225 11.90 17.31 4.37
C LYS A 225 12.69 16.32 5.25
N ALA A 226 12.14 15.10 5.42
CA ALA A 226 12.75 14.04 6.20
C ALA A 226 13.40 12.95 5.30
N TYR A 227 13.97 13.35 4.16
CA TYR A 227 14.54 12.42 3.19
C TYR A 227 15.57 11.47 3.79
N GLU A 228 16.53 11.98 4.54
CA GLU A 228 17.58 11.20 5.19
C GLU A 228 17.02 10.16 6.18
N GLN A 229 15.93 10.52 6.87
CA GLN A 229 15.33 9.68 7.91
C GLN A 229 14.41 8.60 7.30
N TRP A 230 13.61 8.94 6.27
CA TRP A 230 12.48 8.11 5.86
C TRP A 230 12.64 7.44 4.49
N TYR A 231 13.64 7.82 3.68
CA TYR A 231 13.72 7.35 2.29
C TYR A 231 15.10 6.91 1.86
N LYS A 232 16.15 7.67 2.18
CA LYS A 232 17.52 7.43 1.75
C LYS A 232 18.00 6.01 2.09
N GLY A 233 18.68 5.37 1.13
CA GLY A 233 19.18 3.99 1.26
C GLY A 233 18.09 2.93 1.19
N GLY A 234 16.85 3.31 0.82
CA GLY A 234 15.77 2.36 0.58
C GLY A 234 15.91 1.63 -0.75
N VAL A 235 15.51 0.37 -0.78
CA VAL A 235 15.33 -0.38 -2.02
C VAL A 235 14.31 0.36 -2.89
N THR A 236 14.65 0.55 -4.16
CA THR A 236 13.74 1.12 -5.14
C THR A 236 13.74 0.26 -6.39
N THR A 237 12.66 -0.45 -6.63
CA THR A 237 12.39 -1.14 -7.89
C THR A 237 11.73 -0.15 -8.84
N ASN A 238 12.10 -0.17 -10.11
CA ASN A 238 11.39 0.61 -11.13
C ASN A 238 10.00 0.00 -11.37
N PRO A 239 8.89 0.66 -11.04
CA PRO A 239 7.54 0.07 -11.15
C PRO A 239 6.95 0.13 -12.56
N ILE A 240 7.75 0.48 -13.56
CA ILE A 240 7.40 0.40 -14.98
C ILE A 240 8.07 -0.82 -15.61
N THR A 241 9.39 -0.96 -15.42
CA THR A 241 10.18 -2.06 -16.00
C THR A 241 10.40 -3.24 -15.04
N TRP A 242 10.14 -3.05 -13.75
CA TRP A 242 10.28 -4.05 -12.66
C TRP A 242 11.72 -4.55 -12.47
N ASP A 243 12.69 -3.74 -12.84
CA ASP A 243 14.12 -4.03 -12.75
C ASP A 243 14.92 -2.89 -12.11
N LYS A 244 16.22 -2.81 -12.39
CA LYS A 244 17.14 -1.77 -11.90
C LYS A 244 17.30 -0.59 -12.86
N THR A 245 16.53 -0.51 -13.92
CA THR A 245 16.56 0.61 -14.87
C THR A 245 16.30 1.92 -14.15
N THR A 246 17.27 2.81 -14.14
CA THR A 246 17.21 4.04 -13.34
C THR A 246 16.41 5.16 -14.00
N LYS A 247 16.12 5.04 -15.29
CA LYS A 247 15.39 6.07 -16.02
C LYS A 247 14.48 5.45 -17.08
N THR A 248 13.19 5.79 -17.02
CA THR A 248 12.17 5.26 -17.91
C THR A 248 11.40 6.41 -18.54
N SER A 249 11.19 6.32 -19.84
CA SER A 249 10.45 7.31 -20.60
C SER A 249 8.93 7.15 -20.44
N ARG A 250 8.17 8.14 -20.92
CA ARG A 250 6.70 8.06 -20.89
C ARG A 250 6.14 6.94 -21.77
N SER A 251 6.81 6.65 -22.88
CA SER A 251 6.34 5.64 -23.85
C SER A 251 6.30 4.23 -23.29
N GLU A 252 7.01 3.96 -22.19
CA GLU A 252 7.06 2.66 -21.53
C GLU A 252 6.02 2.52 -20.43
N HIS A 253 5.45 3.64 -19.95
CA HIS A 253 4.48 3.66 -18.85
C HIS A 253 3.10 3.23 -19.33
N LEU A 254 2.54 2.18 -18.75
CA LEU A 254 1.29 1.55 -19.18
C LEU A 254 0.05 2.33 -18.74
N GLY A 255 0.07 2.98 -17.57
CA GLY A 255 -1.04 3.86 -17.26
C GLY A 255 -1.28 4.21 -15.78
N THR A 256 -1.68 5.46 -15.59
CA THR A 256 -2.16 6.03 -14.33
C THR A 256 -3.67 5.92 -14.23
N LEU A 257 -4.20 5.36 -13.14
CA LEU A 257 -5.64 5.45 -12.82
C LEU A 257 -5.93 6.81 -12.19
N ASN A 258 -6.70 7.64 -12.90
CA ASN A 258 -7.06 8.98 -12.44
C ASN A 258 -8.39 8.98 -11.66
N SER A 259 -8.64 10.06 -10.93
CA SER A 259 -9.84 10.24 -10.09
C SER A 259 -11.18 10.19 -10.84
N ASP A 260 -11.16 10.34 -12.16
CA ASP A 260 -12.32 10.15 -13.05
C ASP A 260 -12.61 8.68 -13.39
N GLY A 261 -11.83 7.74 -12.85
CA GLY A 261 -11.95 6.31 -13.11
C GLY A 261 -11.35 5.85 -14.44
N LYS A 262 -10.64 6.73 -15.16
CA LYS A 262 -10.00 6.40 -16.43
C LYS A 262 -8.51 6.15 -16.27
N ILE A 263 -7.97 5.27 -17.11
CA ILE A 263 -6.54 4.99 -17.21
C ILE A 263 -5.95 5.86 -18.31
N TYR A 264 -4.86 6.53 -17.99
CA TYR A 264 -4.10 7.39 -18.91
C TYR A 264 -2.71 6.78 -19.10
N ASP A 265 -2.46 6.25 -20.28
CA ASP A 265 -1.16 5.72 -20.70
C ASP A 265 -0.13 6.84 -20.93
N MET A 266 1.14 6.47 -21.02
CA MET A 266 2.26 7.40 -21.25
C MET A 266 2.19 8.68 -20.40
N ALA A 267 1.56 8.57 -19.21
CA ALA A 267 1.30 9.72 -18.35
C ALA A 267 2.57 10.28 -17.71
N ILE A 268 3.50 9.41 -17.29
CA ILE A 268 4.72 9.80 -16.57
C ILE A 268 5.97 9.16 -17.15
N GLY A 269 7.09 9.84 -17.02
CA GLY A 269 8.43 9.27 -17.08
C GLY A 269 9.07 9.42 -15.70
N ILE A 270 9.96 8.51 -15.35
CA ILE A 270 10.56 8.44 -14.02
C ILE A 270 12.08 8.38 -14.06
N GLU A 271 12.69 8.74 -12.92
CA GLU A 271 14.12 8.63 -12.66
C GLU A 271 14.32 8.16 -11.21
N ILE A 272 15.02 7.03 -11.03
CA ILE A 272 15.32 6.49 -9.70
C ILE A 272 16.48 7.31 -9.10
N VAL A 273 16.27 7.76 -7.88
CA VAL A 273 17.26 8.42 -7.04
C VAL A 273 17.25 7.67 -5.72
N ASP A 274 18.36 7.64 -5.00
CA ASP A 274 18.54 6.88 -3.77
C ASP A 274 17.28 6.89 -2.85
N GLY A 275 16.57 5.77 -2.80
CA GLY A 275 15.33 5.57 -2.04
C GLY A 275 14.06 6.23 -2.60
N LEU A 276 14.14 6.96 -3.73
CA LEU A 276 13.02 7.69 -4.32
C LEU A 276 12.87 7.42 -5.82
N ILE A 277 11.66 7.65 -6.31
CA ILE A 277 11.37 7.86 -7.73
C ILE A 277 11.03 9.34 -7.96
N TRP A 278 11.77 9.99 -8.83
CA TRP A 278 11.39 11.27 -9.38
C TRP A 278 10.49 11.10 -10.59
N SER A 279 9.24 11.51 -10.47
CA SER A 279 8.28 11.49 -11.56
C SER A 279 8.15 12.87 -12.23
N THR A 280 7.98 12.86 -13.54
CA THR A 280 7.49 14.05 -14.28
C THR A 280 6.05 14.35 -13.86
N VAL A 281 5.59 15.59 -14.10
CA VAL A 281 4.17 15.93 -13.87
C VAL A 281 3.28 15.06 -14.76
N PRO A 282 2.32 14.31 -14.19
CA PRO A 282 1.48 13.40 -14.97
C PRO A 282 0.68 14.11 -16.07
N ARG A 283 0.58 13.48 -17.24
CA ARG A 283 -0.24 13.94 -18.37
C ARG A 283 -1.66 13.42 -18.24
N ILE A 284 -2.41 13.99 -17.29
CA ILE A 284 -3.82 13.67 -17.01
C ILE A 284 -4.65 14.95 -16.94
N PRO A 285 -5.99 14.89 -16.98
CA PRO A 285 -6.84 16.07 -16.82
C PRO A 285 -6.47 16.89 -15.59
N LYS A 286 -6.58 18.20 -15.69
CA LYS A 286 -6.23 19.17 -14.63
C LYS A 286 -4.75 19.10 -14.17
N ARG A 287 -3.85 18.64 -15.03
CA ARG A 287 -2.40 18.46 -14.71
C ARG A 287 -1.73 19.73 -14.15
N PHE A 288 -2.24 20.91 -14.48
CA PHE A 288 -1.67 22.15 -13.96
C PHE A 288 -1.74 22.23 -12.43
N LEU A 289 -2.78 21.67 -11.81
CA LEU A 289 -2.90 21.57 -10.34
C LEU A 289 -1.80 20.68 -9.76
N LEU A 290 -1.45 19.63 -10.46
CA LEU A 290 -0.38 18.70 -10.05
C LEU A 290 1.01 19.34 -10.17
N SER A 291 1.15 20.42 -10.95
CA SER A 291 2.43 21.15 -11.04
C SER A 291 2.83 21.81 -9.70
N PHE A 292 1.88 22.09 -8.82
CA PHE A 292 2.12 22.63 -7.47
C PHE A 292 2.37 21.55 -6.42
N VAL A 293 2.04 20.28 -6.72
CA VAL A 293 2.25 19.14 -5.82
C VAL A 293 3.73 18.74 -5.84
N LYS A 294 4.35 18.63 -4.66
CA LYS A 294 5.76 18.25 -4.52
C LYS A 294 5.93 16.75 -4.24
N SER A 295 4.98 16.16 -3.52
CA SER A 295 4.96 14.75 -3.15
C SER A 295 3.83 14.05 -3.87
N TYR A 296 4.14 12.95 -4.54
CA TYR A 296 3.16 12.06 -5.16
C TYR A 296 2.93 10.80 -4.32
N HIS A 297 3.36 10.82 -3.06
CA HIS A 297 3.19 9.71 -2.12
C HIS A 297 1.76 9.18 -2.05
N PHE A 298 0.75 10.08 -2.06
CA PHE A 298 -0.66 9.69 -2.07
C PHE A 298 -1.09 8.88 -3.30
N ALA A 299 -0.28 8.91 -4.36
CA ALA A 299 -0.53 8.28 -5.64
C ALA A 299 0.55 7.25 -6.03
N ASP A 300 1.36 6.77 -5.07
CA ASP A 300 2.40 5.76 -5.32
C ASP A 300 1.85 4.52 -6.06
N VAL A 301 0.61 4.12 -5.79
CA VAL A 301 -0.06 3.02 -6.50
C VAL A 301 -0.75 3.52 -7.77
N ASN A 302 -1.54 4.59 -7.67
CA ASN A 302 -2.35 5.11 -8.78
C ASN A 302 -1.52 5.49 -10.01
N LEU A 303 -0.33 6.06 -9.79
CA LEU A 303 0.56 6.46 -10.89
C LEU A 303 1.01 5.27 -11.75
N PHE A 304 1.16 4.11 -11.14
CA PHE A 304 1.63 2.87 -11.79
C PHE A 304 0.55 1.80 -11.85
N TRP A 305 -0.72 2.20 -11.80
CA TRP A 305 -1.83 1.27 -11.64
C TRP A 305 -1.83 0.15 -12.67
N LYS A 306 -1.66 0.52 -13.96
CA LYS A 306 -1.66 -0.46 -15.06
C LYS A 306 -0.38 -1.28 -15.11
N ASP A 307 0.73 -0.68 -14.76
CA ASP A 307 2.04 -1.37 -14.65
C ASP A 307 2.00 -2.42 -13.54
N ILE A 308 1.38 -2.10 -12.40
CA ILE A 308 1.15 -3.05 -11.29
C ILE A 308 0.21 -4.18 -11.74
N GLU A 309 -0.90 -3.85 -12.38
CA GLU A 309 -1.88 -4.85 -12.85
C GLU A 309 -1.20 -5.90 -13.73
N VAL A 310 -0.41 -5.46 -14.71
CA VAL A 310 0.27 -6.35 -15.64
C VAL A 310 1.35 -7.19 -14.96
N ASN A 311 2.17 -6.57 -14.11
CA ASN A 311 3.23 -7.26 -13.42
C ASN A 311 2.72 -8.27 -12.38
N ALA A 312 1.68 -7.90 -11.62
CA ALA A 312 1.11 -8.82 -10.63
C ALA A 312 0.51 -10.07 -11.28
N GLN A 313 -0.15 -9.91 -12.44
CA GLN A 313 -0.62 -11.06 -13.23
C GLN A 313 0.52 -11.94 -13.73
N LEU A 314 1.63 -11.33 -14.21
CA LEU A 314 2.79 -12.07 -14.66
C LEU A 314 3.38 -12.91 -13.53
N ARG A 315 3.59 -12.32 -12.35
CA ARG A 315 4.13 -13.04 -11.17
C ARG A 315 3.19 -14.12 -10.65
N ALA A 316 1.88 -13.84 -10.62
CA ALA A 316 0.87 -14.84 -10.27
C ALA A 316 0.93 -16.04 -11.23
N LYS A 317 1.01 -15.78 -12.54
CA LYS A 317 1.16 -16.82 -13.56
C LYS A 317 2.45 -17.63 -13.36
N THR A 318 3.58 -16.96 -13.15
CA THR A 318 4.86 -17.63 -12.90
C THR A 318 4.81 -18.54 -11.68
N TRP A 319 4.20 -18.07 -10.58
CA TRP A 319 4.04 -18.88 -9.38
C TRP A 319 3.20 -20.13 -9.63
N LEU A 320 2.07 -19.96 -10.33
CA LEU A 320 1.17 -21.08 -10.68
C LEU A 320 1.85 -22.11 -11.56
N GLU A 321 2.64 -21.69 -12.54
CA GLU A 321 3.39 -22.59 -13.43
C GLU A 321 4.40 -23.44 -12.67
N LEU A 322 5.04 -22.88 -11.63
CA LEU A 322 6.02 -23.59 -10.81
C LEU A 322 5.37 -24.52 -9.76
N HIS A 323 4.15 -24.24 -9.30
CA HIS A 323 3.50 -24.99 -8.21
C HIS A 323 2.36 -25.91 -8.65
N LYS A 324 1.86 -25.79 -9.89
CA LYS A 324 0.85 -26.70 -10.46
C LYS A 324 1.43 -27.89 -11.22
N THR A 325 2.75 -27.95 -11.36
CA THR A 325 3.47 -29.04 -12.07
C THR A 325 3.90 -30.17 -11.14
N ASN A 326 3.46 -30.12 -9.88
CA ASN A 326 3.76 -31.19 -8.89
C ASN A 326 2.48 -31.87 -8.40
#